data_11cbda41885995d8801f2750d931177a
#
_entry.id   11cbda41885995d8801f2750d931177a
#
_cell.length_a   1.000
_cell.length_b   1.000
_cell.length_c   1.000
_cell.angle_alpha   90.00
_cell.angle_beta   90.00
_cell.angle_gamma   90.00
#
_symmetry.space_group_name_H-M   'P 1'
#
loop_
_entity.id
_entity.type
_entity.pdbx_description
1 polymer ?
#
loop_
_entity_poly.entity_id
_entity_poly.type
_entity_poly.pdbx_seq_one_letter_code
_entity_poly.pdbx_strand_id
1 'polypeptide(L)'
;MLTRACYVLQVHGSKAYAFAPETAKRISKRAAQFWLAGLSFNLISGSYKTYVLNKRLLAARRPRATSEKEAARKVEIQEIATEQAAVRYQMIQDGLDWILPATGADILNLDEGVLGLAGFTTALMGARTQWRAVNGGGAKK
;
A
#
# COMPACT_ATOMS: atom_id res chain seq x y z
N MET A 1 -3.42 -5.38 10.39
CA MET A 1 -3.50 -6.39 11.47
C MET A 1 -3.09 -7.78 11.03
N LEU A 2 -3.34 -8.22 9.80
CA LEU A 2 -2.97 -9.55 9.28
C LEU A 2 -1.45 -9.78 9.16
N THR A 3 -0.65 -8.76 8.85
CA THR A 3 0.80 -8.85 8.71
C THR A 3 1.53 -9.17 10.01
N ARG A 4 1.06 -8.67 11.15
CA ARG A 4 1.63 -9.02 12.46
C ARG A 4 1.34 -10.47 12.87
N ALA A 5 0.18 -11.00 12.50
CA ALA A 5 -0.17 -12.39 12.77
C ALA A 5 0.73 -13.37 11.99
N CYS A 6 1.05 -13.07 10.72
CA CYS A 6 1.98 -13.88 9.93
C CYS A 6 3.41 -13.84 10.50
N TYR A 7 3.90 -12.69 10.95
CA TYR A 7 5.23 -12.57 11.52
C TYR A 7 5.37 -13.31 12.87
N VAL A 8 4.35 -13.20 13.72
CA VAL A 8 4.30 -13.93 15.00
C VAL A 8 4.21 -15.44 14.79
N LEU A 9 3.44 -15.91 13.80
CA LEU A 9 3.39 -17.32 13.41
C LEU A 9 4.74 -17.81 12.86
N GLN A 10 5.49 -16.99 12.15
CA GLN A 10 6.78 -17.35 11.58
C GLN A 10 7.88 -17.41 12.66
N VAL A 11 7.88 -16.50 13.63
CA VAL A 11 8.90 -16.45 14.69
C VAL A 11 8.62 -17.43 15.85
N HIS A 12 7.36 -17.67 16.19
CA HIS A 12 6.97 -18.61 17.26
C HIS A 12 6.70 -20.02 16.75
N GLY A 13 6.41 -20.20 15.48
CA GLY A 13 6.15 -21.51 14.86
C GLY A 13 7.35 -22.44 14.81
N SER A 14 8.59 -21.89 14.95
CA SER A 14 9.80 -22.71 14.96
C SER A 14 10.00 -23.54 16.24
N LYS A 15 9.23 -23.25 17.32
CA LYS A 15 9.35 -23.97 18.59
C LYS A 15 8.07 -24.66 19.09
N ALA A 16 6.92 -24.42 18.49
CA ALA A 16 5.64 -24.87 19.04
C ALA A 16 4.90 -25.94 18.25
N TYR A 17 5.23 -26.15 16.96
CA TYR A 17 4.53 -27.16 16.15
C TYR A 17 5.52 -28.00 15.36
N ALA A 18 5.42 -29.30 15.53
CA ALA A 18 6.19 -30.35 14.87
C ALA A 18 5.83 -30.49 13.37
N PHE A 19 5.85 -29.41 12.60
CA PHE A 19 5.86 -29.51 11.15
C PHE A 19 7.29 -29.80 10.71
N ALA A 20 7.46 -30.83 9.88
CA ALA A 20 8.72 -31.06 9.23
C ALA A 20 9.20 -29.76 8.54
N PRO A 21 10.48 -29.38 8.64
CA PRO A 21 10.99 -28.09 8.13
C PRO A 21 10.66 -27.85 6.65
N GLU A 22 10.52 -28.89 5.88
CA GLU A 22 10.09 -28.82 4.48
C GLU A 22 8.63 -28.36 4.31
N THR A 23 7.73 -28.81 5.18
CA THR A 23 6.33 -28.41 5.15
C THR A 23 6.19 -26.94 5.54
N ALA A 24 6.93 -26.47 6.54
CA ALA A 24 6.97 -25.07 6.93
C ALA A 24 7.47 -24.18 5.79
N LYS A 25 8.52 -24.59 5.08
CA LYS A 25 9.05 -23.88 3.90
C LYS A 25 8.03 -23.80 2.75
N ARG A 26 7.32 -24.90 2.46
CA ARG A 26 6.27 -24.94 1.43
C ARG A 26 5.10 -24.00 1.79
N ILE A 27 4.64 -24.01 3.03
CA ILE A 27 3.56 -23.14 3.51
C ILE A 27 3.99 -21.67 3.41
N SER A 28 5.19 -21.33 3.87
CA SER A 28 5.74 -19.97 3.79
C SER A 28 5.80 -19.46 2.34
N LYS A 29 6.29 -20.29 1.41
CA LYS A 29 6.34 -19.95 -0.01
C LYS A 29 4.94 -19.73 -0.61
N ARG A 30 3.96 -20.56 -0.27
CA ARG A 30 2.57 -20.38 -0.71
C ARG A 30 1.96 -19.10 -0.13
N ALA A 31 2.20 -18.83 1.14
CA ALA A 31 1.76 -17.59 1.77
C ALA A 31 2.34 -16.34 1.08
N ALA A 32 3.64 -16.37 0.73
CA ALA A 32 4.29 -15.31 -0.02
C ALA A 32 3.67 -15.11 -1.41
N GLN A 33 3.33 -16.20 -2.13
CA GLN A 33 2.66 -16.13 -3.42
C GLN A 33 1.27 -15.48 -3.34
N PHE A 34 0.46 -15.85 -2.34
CA PHE A 34 -0.86 -15.23 -2.12
C PHE A 34 -0.74 -13.75 -1.74
N TRP A 35 0.24 -13.41 -0.90
CA TRP A 35 0.49 -12.02 -0.54
C TRP A 35 0.93 -11.19 -1.75
N LEU A 36 1.83 -11.73 -2.56
CA LEU A 36 2.27 -11.13 -3.82
C LEU A 36 1.11 -10.86 -4.77
N ALA A 37 0.21 -11.83 -4.94
CA ALA A 37 -0.98 -11.69 -5.76
C ALA A 37 -1.89 -10.55 -5.24
N GLY A 38 -2.12 -10.47 -3.93
CA GLY A 38 -2.90 -9.42 -3.29
C GLY A 38 -2.31 -8.02 -3.56
N LEU A 39 -1.00 -7.84 -3.38
CA LEU A 39 -0.32 -6.57 -3.67
C LEU A 39 -0.35 -6.22 -5.16
N SER A 40 -0.23 -7.20 -6.04
CA SER A 40 -0.36 -6.99 -7.49
C SER A 40 -1.75 -6.45 -7.87
N PHE A 41 -2.82 -7.00 -7.28
CA PHE A 41 -4.17 -6.47 -7.48
C PHE A 41 -4.33 -5.06 -6.92
N ASN A 42 -3.71 -4.73 -5.77
CA ASN A 42 -3.72 -3.38 -5.23
C ASN A 42 -3.02 -2.39 -6.17
N LEU A 43 -1.87 -2.74 -6.75
CA LEU A 43 -1.16 -1.90 -7.72
C LEU A 43 -1.99 -1.67 -8.99
N ILE A 44 -2.65 -2.71 -9.52
CA ILE A 44 -3.55 -2.59 -10.67
C ILE A 44 -4.72 -1.65 -10.33
N SER A 45 -5.36 -1.85 -9.18
CA SER A 45 -6.46 -1.00 -8.71
C SER A 45 -6.03 0.46 -8.52
N GLY A 46 -4.84 0.68 -7.93
CA GLY A 46 -4.25 2.00 -7.75
C GLY A 46 -3.97 2.70 -9.09
N SER A 47 -3.46 1.97 -10.07
CA SER A 47 -3.23 2.47 -11.43
C SER A 47 -4.54 2.89 -12.10
N TYR A 48 -5.58 2.08 -11.98
CA TYR A 48 -6.91 2.41 -12.49
C TYR A 48 -7.50 3.65 -11.80
N LYS A 49 -7.41 3.74 -10.48
CA LYS A 49 -7.85 4.93 -9.72
C LYS A 49 -7.11 6.19 -10.18
N THR A 50 -5.80 6.11 -10.37
CA THR A 50 -4.98 7.22 -10.88
C THR A 50 -5.47 7.67 -12.25
N TYR A 51 -5.77 6.74 -13.15
CA TYR A 51 -6.31 7.04 -14.47
C TYR A 51 -7.67 7.75 -14.39
N VAL A 52 -8.59 7.28 -13.56
CA VAL A 52 -9.92 7.89 -13.37
C VAL A 52 -9.80 9.29 -12.78
N LEU A 53 -8.95 9.46 -11.75
CA LEU A 53 -8.71 10.77 -11.13
C LEU A 53 -8.08 11.78 -12.10
N ASN A 54 -7.17 11.33 -12.96
CA ASN A 54 -6.61 12.17 -14.01
C ASN A 54 -7.70 12.64 -15.02
N LYS A 55 -8.61 11.75 -15.41
CA LYS A 55 -9.75 12.14 -16.27
C LYS A 55 -10.67 13.15 -15.58
N ARG A 56 -10.99 12.94 -14.30
CA ARG A 56 -11.78 13.89 -13.51
C ARG A 56 -11.09 15.25 -13.39
N LEU A 57 -9.79 15.26 -13.15
CA LEU A 57 -9.01 16.50 -13.06
C LEU A 57 -9.04 17.28 -14.38
N LEU A 58 -8.87 16.60 -15.51
CA LEU A 58 -8.94 17.22 -16.83
C LEU A 58 -10.35 17.80 -17.11
N ALA A 59 -11.40 17.11 -16.71
CA ALA A 59 -12.77 17.60 -16.83
C ALA A 59 -13.03 18.81 -15.92
N ALA A 60 -12.56 18.79 -14.69
CA ALA A 60 -12.69 19.88 -13.71
C ALA A 60 -11.89 21.13 -14.15
N ARG A 61 -10.79 20.97 -14.89
CA ARG A 61 -9.98 22.10 -15.39
C ARG A 61 -10.62 22.87 -16.53
N ARG A 62 -11.69 22.37 -17.17
CA ARG A 62 -12.38 23.09 -18.24
C ARG A 62 -13.05 24.35 -17.67
N PRO A 63 -12.87 25.52 -18.33
CA PRO A 63 -13.45 26.78 -17.86
C PRO A 63 -14.99 26.70 -17.85
N ARG A 64 -15.61 27.16 -16.77
CA ARG A 64 -17.07 27.26 -16.62
C ARG A 64 -17.47 28.74 -16.55
N ALA A 65 -18.55 29.10 -17.23
CA ALA A 65 -18.92 30.48 -17.53
C ALA A 65 -19.49 31.34 -16.40
N THR A 66 -19.49 30.89 -15.13
CA THR A 66 -20.11 31.63 -14.01
C THR A 66 -19.18 31.66 -12.80
N SER A 67 -19.00 32.83 -12.20
CA SER A 67 -18.09 33.10 -11.05
C SER A 67 -18.35 32.19 -9.84
N GLU A 68 -19.60 31.92 -9.51
CA GLU A 68 -19.99 31.04 -8.40
C GLU A 68 -19.57 29.56 -8.65
N LYS A 69 -19.64 29.11 -9.90
CA LYS A 69 -19.19 27.79 -10.34
C LYS A 69 -17.66 27.66 -10.33
N GLU A 70 -16.95 28.79 -10.34
CA GLU A 70 -15.49 28.80 -10.31
C GLU A 70 -14.93 28.52 -8.90
N ALA A 71 -15.59 28.98 -7.85
CA ALA A 71 -15.23 28.67 -6.46
C ALA A 71 -15.44 27.16 -6.19
N ALA A 72 -16.58 26.61 -6.57
CA ALA A 72 -16.86 25.17 -6.44
C ALA A 72 -15.85 24.32 -7.23
N ARG A 73 -15.45 24.75 -8.43
CA ARG A 73 -14.40 24.09 -9.23
C ARG A 73 -13.05 24.04 -8.54
N LYS A 74 -12.64 25.12 -7.89
CA LYS A 74 -11.36 25.14 -7.15
C LYS A 74 -11.35 24.13 -6.02
N VAL A 75 -12.46 24.00 -5.28
CA VAL A 75 -12.61 23.00 -4.23
C VAL A 75 -12.54 21.59 -4.81
N GLU A 76 -13.27 21.30 -5.89
CA GLU A 76 -13.25 20.01 -6.58
C GLU A 76 -11.84 19.63 -7.05
N ILE A 77 -11.08 20.56 -7.65
CA ILE A 77 -9.70 20.32 -8.08
C ILE A 77 -8.81 20.01 -6.86
N GLN A 78 -8.99 20.70 -5.75
CA GLN A 78 -8.20 20.46 -4.54
C GLN A 78 -8.51 19.10 -3.90
N GLU A 79 -9.76 18.69 -3.90
CA GLU A 79 -10.18 17.36 -3.42
C GLU A 79 -9.56 16.27 -4.29
N ILE A 80 -9.65 16.38 -5.62
CA ILE A 80 -9.05 15.43 -6.56
C ILE A 80 -7.52 15.37 -6.37
N ALA A 81 -6.85 16.50 -6.19
CA ALA A 81 -5.40 16.55 -5.97
C ALA A 81 -5.00 15.85 -4.66
N THR A 82 -5.80 16.03 -3.61
CA THR A 82 -5.58 15.36 -2.31
C THR A 82 -5.77 13.85 -2.44
N GLU A 83 -6.82 13.42 -3.14
CA GLU A 83 -7.07 11.99 -3.39
C GLU A 83 -5.96 11.37 -4.26
N GLN A 84 -5.48 12.07 -5.29
CA GLN A 84 -4.34 11.64 -6.10
C GLN A 84 -3.07 11.46 -5.26
N ALA A 85 -2.78 12.39 -4.35
CA ALA A 85 -1.63 12.30 -3.47
C ALA A 85 -1.73 11.08 -2.55
N ALA A 86 -2.92 10.79 -2.01
CA ALA A 86 -3.16 9.60 -1.18
C ALA A 86 -2.98 8.30 -1.96
N VAL A 87 -3.53 8.22 -3.18
CA VAL A 87 -3.38 7.04 -4.05
C VAL A 87 -1.93 6.80 -4.42
N ARG A 88 -1.19 7.86 -4.80
CA ARG A 88 0.25 7.74 -5.11
C ARG A 88 1.06 7.26 -3.91
N TYR A 89 0.78 7.80 -2.73
CA TYR A 89 1.46 7.38 -1.50
C TYR A 89 1.23 5.88 -1.23
N GLN A 90 -0.03 5.42 -1.36
CA GLN A 90 -0.37 4.01 -1.20
C GLN A 90 0.32 3.13 -2.24
N MET A 91 0.36 3.56 -3.52
CA MET A 91 1.03 2.79 -4.58
C MET A 91 2.54 2.66 -4.34
N ILE A 92 3.19 3.69 -3.82
CA ILE A 92 4.61 3.62 -3.46
C ILE A 92 4.81 2.61 -2.32
N GLN A 93 3.95 2.64 -1.31
CA GLN A 93 3.99 1.70 -0.20
C GLN A 93 3.77 0.26 -0.67
N ASP A 94 2.72 0.01 -1.47
CA ASP A 94 2.41 -1.31 -2.01
C ASP A 94 3.53 -1.83 -2.94
N GLY A 95 4.18 -0.93 -3.69
CA GLY A 95 5.32 -1.27 -4.54
C GLY A 95 6.56 -1.68 -3.76
N LEU A 96 6.85 -1.02 -2.66
CA LEU A 96 7.94 -1.40 -1.75
C LEU A 96 7.60 -2.70 -1.01
N ASP A 97 6.36 -2.84 -0.53
CA ASP A 97 5.90 -4.06 0.14
C ASP A 97 5.87 -5.27 -0.80
N TRP A 98 5.75 -5.06 -2.13
CA TRP A 98 5.76 -6.11 -3.13
C TRP A 98 7.11 -6.85 -3.21
N ILE A 99 8.21 -6.15 -2.89
CA ILE A 99 9.57 -6.71 -2.91
C ILE A 99 9.71 -7.86 -1.91
N LEU A 100 9.11 -7.76 -0.73
CA LEU A 100 9.24 -8.76 0.33
C LEU A 100 8.66 -10.13 -0.07
N PRO A 101 7.38 -10.22 -0.49
CA PRO A 101 6.83 -11.51 -0.90
C PRO A 101 7.39 -12.01 -2.24
N ALA A 102 7.89 -11.14 -3.12
CA ALA A 102 8.57 -11.55 -4.34
C ALA A 102 9.87 -12.30 -4.05
N THR A 103 10.63 -11.87 -3.04
CA THR A 103 11.82 -12.59 -2.56
C THR A 103 11.43 -13.86 -1.81
N GLY A 104 10.39 -13.82 -0.96
CA GLY A 104 9.87 -15.03 -0.28
C GLY A 104 9.27 -16.09 -1.20
N ALA A 105 8.86 -15.71 -2.40
CA ALA A 105 8.37 -16.61 -3.46
C ALA A 105 9.49 -17.14 -4.39
N ASP A 106 10.75 -16.75 -4.16
CA ASP A 106 11.92 -17.05 -5.01
C ASP A 106 11.81 -16.44 -6.44
N ILE A 107 11.07 -15.33 -6.59
CA ILE A 107 10.96 -14.61 -7.87
C ILE A 107 12.07 -13.57 -8.00
N LEU A 108 12.42 -12.91 -6.89
CA LEU A 108 13.55 -11.99 -6.79
C LEU A 108 14.59 -12.56 -5.84
N ASN A 109 15.85 -12.35 -6.19
CA ASN A 109 16.98 -12.67 -5.31
C ASN A 109 17.70 -11.34 -4.98
N LEU A 110 17.32 -10.76 -3.85
CA LEU A 110 17.85 -9.49 -3.37
C LEU A 110 18.64 -9.70 -2.08
N ASP A 111 19.62 -8.83 -1.87
CA ASP A 111 20.40 -8.79 -0.64
C ASP A 111 19.51 -8.48 0.58
N GLU A 112 19.83 -9.12 1.73
CA GLU A 112 19.08 -8.93 2.97
C GLU A 112 19.05 -7.47 3.45
N GLY A 113 20.10 -6.70 3.14
CA GLY A 113 20.16 -5.26 3.43
C GLY A 113 19.11 -4.47 2.67
N VAL A 114 18.90 -4.78 1.39
CA VAL A 114 17.86 -4.15 0.55
C VAL A 114 16.46 -4.51 1.07
N LEU A 115 16.26 -5.78 1.42
CA LEU A 115 14.99 -6.23 2.02
C LEU A 115 14.70 -5.50 3.34
N GLY A 116 15.69 -5.40 4.22
CA GLY A 116 15.60 -4.71 5.49
C GLY A 116 15.25 -3.23 5.31
N LEU A 117 15.89 -2.57 4.35
CA LEU A 117 15.63 -1.16 4.04
C LEU A 117 14.22 -0.94 3.49
N ALA A 118 13.77 -1.79 2.56
CA ALA A 118 12.41 -1.74 2.04
C ALA A 118 11.37 -1.92 3.16
N GLY A 119 11.51 -2.97 3.98
CA GLY A 119 10.62 -3.24 5.11
C GLY A 119 10.63 -2.13 6.16
N PHE A 120 11.78 -1.54 6.47
CA PHE A 120 11.88 -0.40 7.37
C PHE A 120 11.14 0.83 6.82
N THR A 121 11.33 1.13 5.53
CA THR A 121 10.68 2.27 4.86
C THR A 121 9.16 2.12 4.87
N THR A 122 8.63 0.94 4.52
CA THR A 122 7.19 0.68 4.53
C THR A 122 6.61 0.70 5.93
N ALA A 123 7.35 0.21 6.94
CA ALA A 123 6.95 0.29 8.34
C ALA A 123 6.81 1.74 8.81
N LEU A 124 7.74 2.63 8.45
CA LEU A 124 7.65 4.07 8.74
C LEU A 124 6.47 4.73 8.03
N MET A 125 6.25 4.39 6.74
CA MET A 125 5.11 4.90 5.99
C MET A 125 3.78 4.46 6.61
N GLY A 126 3.67 3.20 7.01
CA GLY A 126 2.51 2.64 7.70
C GLY A 126 2.27 3.30 9.06
N ALA A 127 3.33 3.47 9.87
CA ALA A 127 3.26 4.14 11.16
C ALA A 127 2.76 5.60 11.01
N ARG A 128 3.29 6.34 10.03
CA ARG A 128 2.83 7.71 9.73
C ARG A 128 1.36 7.77 9.32
N THR A 129 0.92 6.84 8.49
CA THR A 129 -0.48 6.76 8.05
C THR A 129 -1.39 6.47 9.23
N GLN A 130 -1.03 5.51 10.08
CA GLN A 130 -1.78 5.16 11.28
C GLN A 130 -1.81 6.31 12.29
N TRP A 131 -0.68 6.99 12.49
CA TRP A 131 -0.60 8.16 13.36
C TRP A 131 -1.55 9.27 12.91
N ARG A 132 -1.57 9.56 11.61
CA ARG A 132 -2.48 10.56 11.03
C ARG A 132 -3.95 10.16 11.14
N ALA A 133 -4.26 8.87 10.98
CA ALA A 133 -5.62 8.37 11.11
C ALA A 133 -6.15 8.53 12.54
N VAL A 134 -5.29 8.31 13.55
CA VAL A 134 -5.68 8.39 14.97
C VAL A 134 -5.68 9.85 15.46
N ASN A 135 -4.67 10.65 15.09
CA ASN A 135 -4.48 12.00 15.62
C ASN A 135 -4.97 13.11 14.67
N GLY A 136 -5.17 12.81 13.38
CA GLY A 136 -5.65 13.77 12.38
C GLY A 136 -7.17 13.99 12.38
N GLY A 137 -7.93 13.20 13.11
CA GLY A 137 -9.39 13.33 13.23
C GLY A 137 -9.88 14.50 14.09
N GLY A 138 -8.97 15.24 14.74
CA GLY A 138 -9.30 16.36 15.60
C GLY A 138 -9.54 17.72 14.91
N ALA A 139 -9.34 17.81 13.60
CA ALA A 139 -9.43 19.07 12.85
C ALA A 139 -10.73 19.24 12.03
N LYS A 140 -11.72 18.36 12.23
CA LYS A 140 -13.07 18.53 11.66
C LYS A 140 -14.10 18.53 12.79
N LYS A 141 -14.18 19.65 13.52
CA LYS A 141 -15.36 20.10 14.24
C LYS A 141 -15.64 21.52 13.83
#